data_6141a1e9a7c04722da1ff8e57816b33d
#
_entry.id   6141a1e9a7c04722da1ff8e57816b33d
#
_cell.length_a   1.000
_cell.length_b   1.000
_cell.length_c   1.000
_cell.angle_alpha   90.00
_cell.angle_beta   90.00
_cell.angle_gamma   90.00
#
_symmetry.space_group_name_H-M   'P 1'
#
loop_
_entity.id
_entity.type
_entity.pdbx_description
1 polymer ?
#
loop_
_entity_poly.entity_id
_entity_poly.type
_entity_poly.pdbx_seq_one_letter_code
_entity_poly.pdbx_strand_id
1 'polypeptide(L)'
;TDPFTGETLAAVQAIRPDFAIVHAQVADAQGNASFEGPLYEDVLLSRAAKRVIITAERIVGDGWFAGSEQKADIPHFMTAAVVHVPRGASPCACYGYYEPNDSLIREFLALDSREALLDFVQGRKEP
;
A
#
# COMPACT_ATOMS: atom_id res chain seq x y z
N THR A 1 19.30 -12.85 26.08
CA THR A 1 19.39 -14.32 26.12
C THR A 1 17.99 -14.89 26.15
N ASP A 2 17.71 -15.87 25.30
CA ASP A 2 16.45 -16.63 25.32
C ASP A 2 16.30 -17.37 26.66
N PRO A 3 15.22 -17.18 27.41
CA PRO A 3 15.04 -17.80 28.71
C PRO A 3 14.82 -19.33 28.65
N PHE A 4 14.49 -19.88 27.47
CA PHE A 4 14.21 -21.31 27.30
C PHE A 4 15.41 -22.08 26.73
N THR A 5 16.14 -21.47 25.80
CA THR A 5 17.27 -22.14 25.11
C THR A 5 18.65 -21.67 25.59
N GLY A 6 18.74 -20.52 26.23
CA GLY A 6 20.02 -19.91 26.65
C GLY A 6 20.79 -19.23 25.51
N GLU A 7 20.24 -19.20 24.29
CA GLU A 7 20.89 -18.56 23.14
C GLU A 7 20.94 -17.03 23.28
N THR A 8 21.98 -16.44 22.71
CA THR A 8 22.06 -14.98 22.59
C THR A 8 21.32 -14.52 21.33
N LEU A 9 20.19 -13.89 21.53
CA LEU A 9 19.33 -13.37 20.45
C LEU A 9 19.32 -11.85 20.47
N ALA A 10 19.15 -11.23 19.28
CA ALA A 10 18.88 -9.83 19.15
C ALA A 10 17.39 -9.56 19.42
N ALA A 11 17.08 -8.62 20.31
CA ALA A 11 15.72 -8.13 20.52
C ALA A 11 15.53 -6.84 19.71
N VAL A 12 14.51 -6.84 18.86
CA VAL A 12 14.14 -5.66 18.06
C VAL A 12 12.77 -5.18 18.50
N GLN A 13 12.66 -3.88 18.80
CA GLN A 13 11.38 -3.29 19.19
C GLN A 13 10.41 -3.29 18.01
N ALA A 14 9.17 -3.70 18.23
CA ALA A 14 8.13 -3.66 17.21
C ALA A 14 7.85 -2.21 16.77
N ILE A 15 7.77 -2.00 15.47
CA ILE A 15 7.34 -0.72 14.87
C ILE A 15 5.82 -0.63 15.04
N ARG A 16 5.35 0.52 15.56
CA ARG A 16 3.92 0.81 15.75
C ARG A 16 3.58 2.14 15.09
N PRO A 17 3.35 2.17 13.77
CA PRO A 17 3.04 3.40 13.06
C PRO A 17 1.67 3.95 13.46
N ASP A 18 1.51 5.27 13.43
CA ASP A 18 0.19 5.89 13.61
C ASP A 18 -0.70 5.63 12.40
N PHE A 19 -0.11 5.65 11.19
CA PHE A 19 -0.79 5.35 9.93
C PHE A 19 0.03 4.40 9.08
N ALA A 20 -0.65 3.46 8.43
CA ALA A 20 -0.17 2.75 7.26
C ALA A 20 -0.90 3.28 6.03
N ILE A 21 -0.18 3.50 4.94
CA ILE A 21 -0.76 3.81 3.64
C ILE A 21 -0.44 2.62 2.75
N VAL A 22 -1.47 1.99 2.21
CA VAL A 22 -1.33 0.82 1.32
C VAL A 22 -2.08 1.07 0.02
N HIS A 23 -1.54 0.55 -1.08
CA HIS A 23 -2.16 0.64 -2.39
C HIS A 23 -2.68 -0.72 -2.81
N ALA A 24 -3.99 -0.82 -2.98
CA ALA A 24 -4.69 -2.06 -3.33
C ALA A 24 -5.25 -2.01 -4.76
N GLN A 25 -5.41 -3.16 -5.39
CA GLN A 25 -6.07 -3.24 -6.68
C GLN A 25 -7.56 -2.92 -6.56
N VAL A 26 -8.20 -3.37 -5.48
CA VAL A 26 -9.65 -3.23 -5.28
C VAL A 26 -9.95 -2.83 -3.85
N ALA A 27 -10.83 -1.84 -3.68
CA ALA A 27 -11.42 -1.51 -2.38
C ALA A 27 -12.90 -1.18 -2.53
N ASP A 28 -13.66 -1.29 -1.45
CA ASP A 28 -15.03 -0.75 -1.36
C ASP A 28 -15.08 0.55 -0.54
N ALA A 29 -16.20 1.26 -0.61
CA ALA A 29 -16.40 2.49 0.14
C ALA A 29 -16.43 2.28 1.66
N GLN A 30 -16.64 1.06 2.13
CA GLN A 30 -16.65 0.71 3.54
C GLN A 30 -15.25 0.53 4.13
N GLY A 31 -14.25 0.30 3.28
CA GLY A 31 -12.86 0.12 3.70
C GLY A 31 -12.33 -1.30 3.65
N ASN A 32 -13.07 -2.21 3.02
CA ASN A 32 -12.51 -3.50 2.67
C ASN A 32 -11.61 -3.36 1.45
N ALA A 33 -10.46 -4.03 1.45
CA ALA A 33 -9.55 -4.04 0.32
C ALA A 33 -8.96 -5.41 0.06
N SER A 34 -8.64 -5.68 -1.20
CA SER A 34 -7.95 -6.90 -1.62
C SER A 34 -6.82 -6.61 -2.59
N PHE A 35 -5.84 -7.50 -2.54
CA PHE A 35 -4.69 -7.48 -3.40
C PHE A 35 -4.76 -8.64 -4.40
N GLU A 36 -4.18 -8.43 -5.57
CA GLU A 36 -3.98 -9.46 -6.59
C GLU A 36 -2.48 -9.78 -6.68
N GLY A 37 -2.15 -11.06 -6.81
CA GLY A 37 -0.76 -11.51 -6.86
C GLY A 37 -0.12 -11.75 -5.50
N PRO A 38 1.22 -11.73 -5.43
CA PRO A 38 1.95 -11.99 -4.20
C PRO A 38 1.70 -10.92 -3.14
N LEU A 39 1.37 -11.35 -1.93
CA LEU A 39 1.30 -10.48 -0.76
C LEU A 39 2.68 -10.39 -0.11
N TYR A 40 3.13 -9.19 0.17
CA TYR A 40 4.37 -8.92 0.90
C TYR A 40 4.04 -8.37 2.30
N GLU A 41 4.51 -7.17 2.62
CA GLU A 41 4.33 -6.58 3.96
C GLU A 41 3.00 -5.85 4.13
N ASP A 42 2.20 -5.66 3.08
CA ASP A 42 0.99 -4.83 3.08
C ASP A 42 0.02 -5.20 4.20
N VAL A 43 -0.26 -6.50 4.33
CA VAL A 43 -1.17 -7.02 5.37
C VAL A 43 -0.54 -6.90 6.76
N LEU A 44 0.77 -7.14 6.91
CA LEU A 44 1.47 -6.99 8.18
C LEU A 44 1.54 -5.53 8.60
N LEU A 45 1.85 -4.63 7.67
CA LEU A 45 1.90 -3.18 7.89
C LEU A 45 0.53 -2.65 8.33
N SER A 46 -0.54 -3.09 7.67
CA SER A 46 -1.90 -2.71 8.04
C SER A 46 -2.26 -3.11 9.47
N ARG A 47 -1.78 -4.27 9.94
CA ARG A 47 -2.01 -4.77 11.30
C ARG A 47 -1.13 -4.12 12.36
N ALA A 48 0.06 -3.65 11.97
CA ALA A 48 0.99 -2.98 12.86
C ALA A 48 0.58 -1.54 13.18
N ALA A 49 -0.11 -0.87 12.25
CA ALA A 49 -0.52 0.51 12.36
C ALA A 49 -1.77 0.69 13.22
N LYS A 50 -1.94 1.88 13.81
CA LYS A 50 -3.16 2.25 14.53
C LYS A 50 -4.34 2.49 13.58
N ARG A 51 -4.07 2.99 12.37
CA ARG A 51 -5.05 3.29 11.33
C ARG A 51 -4.47 3.00 9.95
N VAL A 52 -5.32 2.61 9.01
CA VAL A 52 -4.94 2.33 7.64
C VAL A 52 -5.63 3.32 6.70
N ILE A 53 -4.88 3.88 5.78
CA ILE A 53 -5.39 4.62 4.62
C ILE A 53 -5.16 3.72 3.41
N ILE A 54 -6.24 3.42 2.69
CA ILE A 54 -6.19 2.61 1.47
C ILE A 54 -6.29 3.55 0.27
N THR A 55 -5.32 3.47 -0.62
CA THR A 55 -5.45 3.96 -2.00
C THR A 55 -5.77 2.78 -2.89
N ALA A 56 -6.64 2.94 -3.90
CA ALA A 56 -7.05 1.81 -4.72
C ALA A 56 -7.16 2.18 -6.20
N GLU A 57 -6.79 1.21 -7.05
CA GLU A 57 -6.97 1.30 -8.50
C GLU A 57 -8.46 1.35 -8.88
N ARG A 58 -9.28 0.58 -8.15
CA ARG A 58 -10.71 0.47 -8.42
C ARG A 58 -11.52 0.43 -7.12
N ILE A 59 -12.59 1.25 -7.09
CA ILE A 59 -13.59 1.19 -6.03
C ILE A 59 -14.78 0.37 -6.53
N VAL A 60 -15.15 -0.66 -5.75
CA VAL A 60 -16.30 -1.53 -6.03
C VAL A 60 -17.51 -1.15 -5.21
N GLY A 61 -18.69 -1.58 -5.69
CA GLY A 61 -19.95 -1.32 -5.00
C GLY A 61 -20.11 -2.11 -3.69
N ASP A 62 -21.05 -1.66 -2.87
CA ASP A 62 -21.39 -2.30 -1.60
C ASP A 62 -21.78 -3.76 -1.79
N GLY A 63 -21.29 -4.61 -0.86
CA GLY A 63 -21.55 -6.03 -0.89
C GLY A 63 -20.69 -6.83 -1.87
N TRP A 64 -19.81 -6.20 -2.64
CA TRP A 64 -18.96 -6.92 -3.58
C TRP A 64 -18.14 -8.01 -2.89
N PHE A 65 -17.49 -7.72 -1.76
CA PHE A 65 -16.72 -8.70 -1.00
C PHE A 65 -17.57 -9.82 -0.37
N ALA A 66 -18.84 -9.55 -0.09
CA ALA A 66 -19.76 -10.55 0.44
C ALA A 66 -20.27 -11.51 -0.65
N GLY A 67 -20.39 -11.04 -1.88
CA GLY A 67 -20.91 -11.80 -3.04
C GLY A 67 -19.86 -12.39 -3.96
N SER A 68 -18.57 -12.07 -3.76
CA SER A 68 -17.48 -12.56 -4.59
C SER A 68 -16.72 -13.71 -3.91
N GLU A 69 -15.97 -14.48 -4.71
CA GLU A 69 -15.01 -15.46 -4.19
C GLU A 69 -13.78 -14.78 -3.57
N GLN A 70 -13.50 -13.53 -3.96
CA GLN A 70 -12.38 -12.76 -3.46
C GLN A 70 -12.73 -12.17 -2.10
N LYS A 71 -11.95 -12.52 -1.10
CA LYS A 71 -12.09 -12.01 0.27
C LYS A 71 -11.24 -10.76 0.47
N ALA A 72 -11.64 -9.93 1.43
CA ALA A 72 -10.84 -8.78 1.83
C ALA A 72 -9.59 -9.23 2.61
N ASP A 73 -8.42 -8.81 2.15
CA ASP A 73 -7.15 -8.99 2.86
C ASP A 73 -7.02 -7.99 4.00
N ILE A 74 -7.53 -6.76 3.77
CA ILE A 74 -7.68 -5.72 4.79
C ILE A 74 -9.17 -5.49 5.01
N PRO A 75 -9.71 -5.85 6.19
CA PRO A 75 -11.12 -5.65 6.51
C PRO A 75 -11.40 -4.19 6.93
N HIS A 76 -12.61 -3.74 6.68
CA HIS A 76 -13.07 -2.36 6.87
C HIS A 76 -12.78 -1.77 8.26
N PHE A 77 -12.85 -2.58 9.32
CA PHE A 77 -12.67 -2.08 10.69
C PHE A 77 -11.23 -1.60 10.99
N MET A 78 -10.25 -1.90 10.14
CA MET A 78 -8.88 -1.40 10.23
C MET A 78 -8.69 -0.09 9.47
N THR A 79 -9.61 0.24 8.56
CA THR A 79 -9.48 1.31 7.58
C THR A 79 -10.05 2.62 8.10
N ALA A 80 -9.25 3.68 8.02
CA ALA A 80 -9.67 5.03 8.37
C ALA A 80 -10.16 5.84 7.16
N ALA A 81 -9.62 5.55 5.98
CA ALA A 81 -9.99 6.23 4.74
C ALA A 81 -9.71 5.35 3.52
N VAL A 82 -10.52 5.53 2.47
CA VAL A 82 -10.33 4.95 1.14
C VAL A 82 -10.26 6.08 0.12
N VAL A 83 -9.27 6.03 -0.75
CA VAL A 83 -9.05 7.02 -1.81
C VAL A 83 -8.92 6.30 -3.15
N HIS A 84 -9.72 6.71 -4.13
CA HIS A 84 -9.57 6.23 -5.50
C HIS A 84 -8.37 6.90 -6.16
N VAL A 85 -7.34 6.15 -6.47
CA VAL A 85 -6.10 6.64 -7.07
C VAL A 85 -5.68 5.69 -8.19
N PRO A 86 -6.28 5.79 -9.38
CA PRO A 86 -5.85 5.01 -10.53
C PRO A 86 -4.38 5.25 -10.83
N ARG A 87 -3.63 4.18 -11.12
CA ARG A 87 -2.18 4.21 -11.31
C ARG A 87 -1.38 4.71 -10.09
N GLY A 88 -1.94 4.54 -8.89
CA GLY A 88 -1.36 5.04 -7.65
C GLY A 88 -0.03 4.41 -7.25
N ALA A 89 0.34 3.25 -7.80
CA ALA A 89 1.65 2.64 -7.63
C ALA A 89 2.70 3.15 -8.64
N SER A 90 2.27 3.93 -9.67
CA SER A 90 3.22 4.49 -10.66
C SER A 90 4.27 5.38 -9.96
N PRO A 91 5.55 5.29 -10.38
CA PRO A 91 6.12 4.61 -11.55
C PRO A 91 6.42 3.11 -11.37
N CYS A 92 6.13 2.55 -10.20
CA CYS A 92 6.27 1.11 -9.98
C CYS A 92 5.12 0.32 -10.63
N ALA A 93 5.22 -1.02 -10.61
CA ALA A 93 4.18 -1.89 -11.12
C ALA A 93 2.98 -2.00 -10.17
N CYS A 94 1.80 -2.28 -10.73
CA CYS A 94 0.67 -2.82 -10.01
C CYS A 94 0.26 -4.13 -10.68
N TYR A 95 0.39 -5.24 -9.96
CA TYR A 95 0.17 -6.57 -10.51
C TYR A 95 -1.22 -6.68 -11.16
N GLY A 96 -1.27 -7.19 -12.39
CA GLY A 96 -2.49 -7.32 -13.17
C GLY A 96 -3.02 -6.02 -13.81
N TYR A 97 -2.45 -4.85 -13.49
CA TYR A 97 -2.90 -3.54 -13.98
C TYR A 97 -1.89 -2.87 -14.91
N TYR A 98 -0.65 -2.76 -14.50
CA TYR A 98 0.41 -2.13 -15.31
C TYR A 98 1.82 -2.53 -14.86
N GLU A 99 2.72 -2.49 -15.81
CA GLU A 99 4.14 -2.74 -15.61
C GLU A 99 4.88 -1.48 -15.11
N PRO A 100 6.09 -1.62 -14.54
CA PRO A 100 6.87 -0.48 -14.08
C PRO A 100 7.32 0.39 -15.25
N ASN A 101 7.38 1.69 -15.02
CA ASN A 101 7.93 2.65 -15.97
C ASN A 101 9.39 2.91 -15.66
N ASP A 102 10.28 2.10 -16.24
CA ASP A 102 11.72 2.18 -16.00
C ASP A 102 12.34 3.53 -16.38
N SER A 103 11.84 4.19 -17.43
CA SER A 103 12.35 5.51 -17.83
C SER A 103 12.06 6.54 -16.75
N LEU A 104 10.87 6.48 -16.21
CA LEU A 104 10.40 7.35 -15.16
C LEU A 104 11.10 7.11 -13.83
N ILE A 105 11.34 5.85 -13.49
CA ILE A 105 12.10 5.48 -12.30
C ILE A 105 13.53 6.04 -12.42
N ARG A 106 14.17 5.93 -13.59
CA ARG A 106 15.52 6.50 -13.79
C ARG A 106 15.52 8.02 -13.71
N GLU A 107 14.52 8.69 -14.26
CA GLU A 107 14.36 10.14 -14.15
C GLU A 107 14.24 10.56 -12.68
N PHE A 108 13.38 9.89 -11.91
CA PHE A 108 13.21 10.13 -10.49
C PHE A 108 14.51 9.93 -9.70
N LEU A 109 15.22 8.83 -9.97
CA LEU A 109 16.48 8.52 -9.30
C LEU A 109 17.65 9.46 -9.67
N ALA A 110 17.53 10.19 -10.77
CA ALA A 110 18.51 11.18 -11.19
C ALA A 110 18.30 12.57 -10.55
N LEU A 111 17.20 12.75 -9.78
CA LEU A 111 16.95 14.01 -9.08
C LEU A 111 17.94 14.17 -7.93
N ASP A 112 18.63 15.31 -7.90
CA ASP A 112 19.71 15.60 -6.95
C ASP A 112 19.37 16.69 -5.93
N SER A 113 18.18 17.29 -6.04
CA SER A 113 17.75 18.38 -5.16
C SER A 113 16.28 18.26 -4.76
N ARG A 114 15.94 18.89 -3.62
CA ARG A 114 14.57 19.01 -3.15
C ARG A 114 13.69 19.78 -4.14
N GLU A 115 14.24 20.79 -4.78
CA GLU A 115 13.52 21.62 -5.75
C GLU A 115 13.14 20.79 -6.98
N ALA A 116 14.10 20.07 -7.56
CA ALA A 116 13.85 19.16 -8.66
C ALA A 116 12.80 18.09 -8.32
N LEU A 117 12.82 17.56 -7.09
CA LEU A 117 11.82 16.60 -6.62
C LEU A 117 10.41 17.23 -6.55
N LEU A 118 10.31 18.45 -6.03
CA LEU A 118 9.02 19.15 -5.95
C LEU A 118 8.46 19.45 -7.34
N ASP A 119 9.29 19.92 -8.26
CA ASP A 119 8.90 20.18 -9.65
C ASP A 119 8.46 18.90 -10.36
N PHE A 120 9.19 17.81 -10.16
CA PHE A 120 8.85 16.49 -10.69
C PHE A 120 7.47 16.02 -10.21
N VAL A 121 7.17 16.15 -8.92
CA VAL A 121 5.89 15.74 -8.34
C VAL A 121 4.76 16.68 -8.76
N GLN A 122 5.01 18.00 -8.80
CA GLN A 122 3.99 19.01 -9.17
C GLN A 122 3.69 19.03 -10.68
N GLY A 123 4.69 18.77 -11.52
CA GLY A 123 4.55 18.68 -12.97
C GLY A 123 3.72 17.47 -13.44
N ARG A 124 3.46 16.54 -12.54
CA ARG A 124 2.70 15.31 -12.79
C ARG A 124 1.27 15.35 -12.27
N LYS A 125 0.61 16.47 -12.35
CA LYS A 125 -0.85 16.47 -12.30
C LYS A 125 -1.36 15.76 -13.54
N GLU A 126 -1.48 14.42 -13.44
CA GLU A 126 -2.19 13.66 -14.46
C GLU A 126 -3.65 14.12 -14.52
N PRO A 127 -4.24 14.12 -15.74
CA PRO A 127 -5.64 14.46 -15.93
C PRO A 127 -6.59 13.46 -15.29
#